data_348adb5117783619614d79c67ca68edd
#
_entry.id   348adb5117783619614d79c67ca68edd
#
_cell.length_a   1.000
_cell.length_b   1.000
_cell.length_c   1.000
_cell.angle_alpha   90.00
_cell.angle_beta   90.00
_cell.angle_gamma   90.00
#
_symmetry.space_group_name_H-M   'P 1'
#
loop_
_entity.id
_entity.type
_entity.pdbx_description
1 polymer ?
#
loop_
_entity_poly.entity_id
_entity_poly.type
_entity_poly.pdbx_seq_one_letter_code
_entity_poly.pdbx_strand_id
1 'polypeptide(L)'
;GRSGRPLARARRPAPRRRALLAGEAASSIARSNYKNTISCMKRFMGRKMSEPEVAAEIARVPGVKFVEVDGLVGVEVMYDGEPKALSIPQCAAMMLFKMSQICADSNKGASIAEVVVSVPAWFTNSQRLAMLDACDVAGLRCLRLMHDTTATALEYGIWRSAKKAFDEKVTQRVLFVDMGYSSYQVSIVDYVIGKLVVKATAWDRTLGGRDFDEVIAAWIAGEFKAKHKCDPMENPKARMKLLDTAEKAKKTLSPHGVGEANIYCECLMNDLDFSIKLTLDKFEELIQPLLDRLVAPVDRALEASGTDPKDLAATEICGGGSRVASVKKVLAARLGLDASATNYGLKTTLNADECVSKGCAMQAAMLSPRFKVKEYQIYEATPFGVSLSWDQGAAAAAAPMDTSADGGDDD
;
A
#
# COMPACT_ATOMS: atom_id res chain seq x y z
N GLY A 1 35.18 32.35 -61.63
CA GLY A 1 35.11 31.22 -60.78
C GLY A 1 34.43 31.56 -59.44
N ARG A 2 33.14 31.23 -59.26
CA ARG A 2 32.50 31.31 -57.93
C ARG A 2 32.44 29.88 -57.36
N SER A 3 33.24 29.62 -56.34
CA SER A 3 33.22 28.40 -55.62
C SER A 3 31.98 28.35 -54.70
N GLY A 4 31.04 27.48 -55.04
CA GLY A 4 29.89 27.17 -54.16
C GLY A 4 30.34 26.42 -52.92
N ARG A 5 30.16 26.99 -51.72
CA ARG A 5 30.28 26.29 -50.46
C ARG A 5 29.09 25.35 -50.31
N PRO A 6 29.28 24.08 -49.95
CA PRO A 6 28.15 23.19 -49.65
C PRO A 6 27.45 23.65 -48.38
N LEU A 7 26.13 23.84 -48.46
CA LEU A 7 25.23 24.12 -47.33
C LEU A 7 25.37 22.96 -46.34
N ALA A 8 25.84 23.27 -45.14
CA ALA A 8 25.90 22.34 -44.05
C ALA A 8 24.45 21.85 -43.76
N ARG A 9 24.19 20.55 -43.98
CA ARG A 9 22.94 19.91 -43.56
C ARG A 9 22.81 20.10 -42.05
N ALA A 10 21.78 20.85 -41.65
CA ALA A 10 21.41 20.95 -40.24
C ALA A 10 21.27 19.53 -39.66
N ARG A 11 22.12 19.19 -38.72
CA ARG A 11 21.98 17.96 -37.95
C ARG A 11 20.62 17.99 -37.28
N ARG A 12 19.76 17.03 -37.61
CA ARG A 12 18.53 16.79 -36.84
C ARG A 12 18.94 16.67 -35.36
N PRO A 13 18.29 17.42 -34.46
CA PRO A 13 18.58 17.24 -33.03
C PRO A 13 18.35 15.77 -32.71
N ALA A 14 19.31 15.19 -31.99
CA ALA A 14 19.16 13.83 -31.50
C ALA A 14 17.83 13.68 -30.78
N PRO A 15 17.07 12.58 -30.95
CA PRO A 15 15.80 12.41 -30.30
C PRO A 15 16.05 12.58 -28.79
N ARG A 16 15.34 13.53 -28.17
CA ARG A 16 15.38 13.70 -26.72
C ARG A 16 14.98 12.35 -26.13
N ARG A 17 15.91 11.65 -25.46
CA ARG A 17 15.58 10.46 -24.67
C ARG A 17 14.41 10.84 -23.78
N ARG A 18 13.24 10.27 -24.02
CA ARG A 18 12.07 10.52 -23.18
C ARG A 18 12.42 9.98 -21.81
N ALA A 19 12.56 10.87 -20.85
CA ALA A 19 12.88 10.51 -19.48
C ALA A 19 11.69 9.72 -18.88
N LEU A 20 11.99 8.65 -18.15
CA LEU A 20 11.02 8.00 -17.29
C LEU A 20 10.61 9.01 -16.21
N LEU A 21 9.30 9.24 -16.09
CA LEU A 21 8.73 10.06 -15.03
C LEU A 21 8.19 9.18 -13.92
N ALA A 22 8.34 9.61 -12.68
CA ALA A 22 7.81 8.91 -11.51
C ALA A 22 7.25 9.93 -10.50
N GLY A 23 6.34 9.49 -9.63
CA GLY A 23 5.71 10.33 -8.62
C GLY A 23 4.87 11.46 -9.22
N GLU A 24 4.95 12.65 -8.63
CA GLU A 24 4.15 13.83 -9.04
C GLU A 24 4.40 14.24 -10.50
N ALA A 25 5.63 14.12 -11.00
CA ALA A 25 5.94 14.42 -12.39
C ALA A 25 5.20 13.49 -13.36
N ALA A 26 5.03 12.22 -13.02
CA ALA A 26 4.22 11.29 -13.81
C ALA A 26 2.72 11.59 -13.65
N SER A 27 2.27 11.85 -12.43
CA SER A 27 0.87 12.17 -12.12
C SER A 27 0.38 13.42 -12.86
N SER A 28 1.20 14.46 -12.96
CA SER A 28 0.84 15.72 -13.63
C SER A 28 0.50 15.56 -15.12
N ILE A 29 1.08 14.55 -15.79
CA ILE A 29 0.81 14.26 -17.21
C ILE A 29 -0.05 13.01 -17.42
N ALA A 30 -0.47 12.34 -16.35
CA ALA A 30 -1.18 11.06 -16.42
C ALA A 30 -2.39 11.10 -17.37
N ARG A 31 -3.22 12.15 -17.31
CA ARG A 31 -4.41 12.28 -18.17
C ARG A 31 -4.08 12.40 -19.66
N SER A 32 -2.97 13.04 -20.01
CA SER A 32 -2.53 13.15 -21.41
C SER A 32 -1.78 11.91 -21.90
N ASN A 33 -1.16 11.15 -20.99
CA ASN A 33 -0.35 9.97 -21.27
C ASN A 33 -0.90 8.69 -20.58
N TYR A 34 -2.21 8.60 -20.38
CA TYR A 34 -2.86 7.57 -19.60
C TYR A 34 -2.54 6.14 -20.05
N LYS A 35 -2.32 5.92 -21.35
CA LYS A 35 -1.95 4.60 -21.89
C LYS A 35 -0.57 4.11 -21.44
N ASN A 36 0.32 5.03 -21.03
CA ASN A 36 1.68 4.72 -20.58
C ASN A 36 1.88 5.06 -19.10
N THR A 37 0.82 5.39 -18.36
CA THR A 37 0.89 5.72 -16.95
C THR A 37 0.45 4.53 -16.12
N ILE A 38 1.39 3.87 -15.47
CA ILE A 38 1.17 2.65 -14.70
C ILE A 38 1.05 3.03 -13.22
N SER A 39 -0.03 2.62 -12.59
CA SER A 39 -0.30 2.82 -11.16
C SER A 39 -0.64 1.49 -10.47
N CYS A 40 -0.69 1.50 -9.13
CA CYS A 40 -1.11 0.34 -8.33
C CYS A 40 -0.32 -0.94 -8.60
N MET A 41 0.96 -0.86 -8.97
CA MET A 41 1.80 -2.00 -9.35
C MET A 41 1.81 -3.13 -8.32
N LYS A 42 1.74 -2.82 -7.01
CA LYS A 42 1.66 -3.85 -5.94
C LYS A 42 0.47 -4.80 -6.11
N ARG A 43 -0.60 -4.38 -6.79
CA ARG A 43 -1.81 -5.19 -7.02
C ARG A 43 -1.59 -6.29 -8.07
N PHE A 44 -0.63 -6.09 -8.95
CA PHE A 44 -0.31 -6.98 -10.08
C PHE A 44 0.99 -7.77 -9.89
N MET A 45 1.79 -7.41 -8.86
CA MET A 45 3.08 -8.01 -8.59
C MET A 45 2.99 -9.52 -8.43
N GLY A 46 3.71 -10.29 -9.26
CA GLY A 46 3.78 -11.74 -9.18
C GLY A 46 2.45 -12.48 -9.39
N ARG A 47 1.48 -11.84 -10.06
CA ARG A 47 0.14 -12.39 -10.33
C ARG A 47 0.02 -12.90 -11.77
N LYS A 48 -0.90 -13.83 -11.99
CA LYS A 48 -1.22 -14.36 -13.33
C LYS A 48 -2.44 -13.66 -13.91
N MET A 49 -2.46 -13.49 -15.26
CA MET A 49 -3.61 -12.90 -15.95
C MET A 49 -4.92 -13.69 -15.74
N SER A 50 -4.83 -14.99 -15.51
CA SER A 50 -5.98 -15.88 -15.31
C SER A 50 -6.65 -15.72 -13.93
N GLU A 51 -6.07 -14.99 -13.01
CA GLU A 51 -6.63 -14.79 -11.66
C GLU A 51 -7.83 -13.82 -11.70
N PRO A 52 -9.00 -14.21 -11.17
CA PRO A 52 -10.21 -13.35 -11.21
C PRO A 52 -10.00 -11.97 -10.57
N GLU A 53 -9.21 -11.90 -9.50
CA GLU A 53 -8.87 -10.65 -8.83
C GLU A 53 -8.05 -9.71 -9.73
N VAL A 54 -7.23 -10.27 -10.63
CA VAL A 54 -6.44 -9.48 -11.59
C VAL A 54 -7.36 -8.83 -12.62
N ALA A 55 -8.35 -9.57 -13.13
CA ALA A 55 -9.35 -9.03 -14.07
C ALA A 55 -10.12 -7.85 -13.44
N ALA A 56 -10.53 -7.98 -12.17
CA ALA A 56 -11.18 -6.90 -11.43
C ALA A 56 -10.27 -5.68 -11.24
N GLU A 57 -8.99 -5.88 -10.96
CA GLU A 57 -8.03 -4.77 -10.84
C GLU A 57 -7.73 -4.09 -12.18
N ILE A 58 -7.62 -4.85 -13.28
CA ILE A 58 -7.44 -4.29 -14.63
C ILE A 58 -8.60 -3.37 -15.00
N ALA A 59 -9.83 -3.76 -14.69
CA ALA A 59 -11.01 -2.94 -14.95
C ALA A 59 -10.98 -1.59 -14.21
N ARG A 60 -10.19 -1.46 -13.15
CA ARG A 60 -10.03 -0.24 -12.35
C ARG A 60 -8.97 0.72 -12.91
N VAL A 61 -8.07 0.24 -13.79
CA VAL A 61 -7.00 1.06 -14.38
C VAL A 61 -7.37 1.47 -15.80
N PRO A 62 -7.87 2.69 -16.01
CA PRO A 62 -8.37 3.10 -17.31
C PRO A 62 -7.24 3.26 -18.33
N GLY A 63 -7.39 2.58 -19.49
CA GLY A 63 -6.61 2.83 -20.69
C GLY A 63 -5.23 2.20 -20.76
N VAL A 64 -4.71 1.59 -19.71
CA VAL A 64 -3.47 0.79 -19.77
C VAL A 64 -3.76 -0.56 -20.42
N LYS A 65 -2.91 -0.97 -21.35
CA LYS A 65 -3.01 -2.28 -21.99
C LYS A 65 -2.22 -3.30 -21.17
N PHE A 66 -2.92 -4.21 -20.51
CA PHE A 66 -2.32 -5.33 -19.79
C PHE A 66 -2.08 -6.50 -20.76
N VAL A 67 -0.96 -7.18 -20.58
CA VAL A 67 -0.51 -8.32 -21.40
C VAL A 67 0.13 -9.36 -20.49
N GLU A 68 0.26 -10.58 -20.99
CA GLU A 68 1.05 -11.59 -20.30
C GLU A 68 2.53 -11.47 -20.69
N VAL A 69 3.41 -11.47 -19.69
CA VAL A 69 4.88 -11.47 -19.84
C VAL A 69 5.42 -12.57 -18.93
N ASP A 70 6.09 -13.56 -19.53
CA ASP A 70 6.68 -14.70 -18.80
C ASP A 70 5.67 -15.44 -17.87
N GLY A 71 4.41 -15.59 -18.32
CA GLY A 71 3.34 -16.25 -17.57
C GLY A 71 2.71 -15.40 -16.45
N LEU A 72 3.12 -14.16 -16.29
CA LEU A 72 2.64 -13.23 -15.29
C LEU A 72 2.05 -11.96 -15.91
N VAL A 73 1.39 -11.16 -15.09
CA VAL A 73 0.86 -9.85 -15.51
C VAL A 73 2.00 -8.92 -15.91
N GLY A 74 1.86 -8.32 -17.07
CA GLY A 74 2.69 -7.23 -17.58
C GLY A 74 1.84 -6.15 -18.23
N VAL A 75 2.48 -5.14 -18.79
CA VAL A 75 1.85 -4.02 -19.47
C VAL A 75 2.53 -3.74 -20.80
N GLU A 76 1.76 -3.32 -21.80
CA GLU A 76 2.31 -2.83 -23.05
C GLU A 76 2.28 -1.29 -23.04
N VAL A 77 3.45 -0.69 -23.26
CA VAL A 77 3.62 0.76 -23.30
C VAL A 77 4.26 1.19 -24.61
N MET A 78 3.99 2.41 -25.03
CA MET A 78 4.68 3.03 -26.18
C MET A 78 6.00 3.64 -25.71
N TYR A 79 7.11 3.07 -26.13
CA TYR A 79 8.47 3.54 -25.84
C TYR A 79 9.23 3.81 -27.14
N ASP A 80 9.73 5.03 -27.32
CA ASP A 80 10.39 5.50 -28.56
C ASP A 80 9.58 5.28 -29.86
N GLY A 81 8.25 5.32 -29.76
CA GLY A 81 7.35 5.15 -30.90
C GLY A 81 6.97 3.70 -31.20
N GLU A 82 7.51 2.75 -30.45
CA GLU A 82 7.21 1.32 -30.61
C GLU A 82 6.50 0.75 -29.37
N PRO A 83 5.59 -0.23 -29.54
CA PRO A 83 5.00 -0.93 -28.40
C PRO A 83 6.06 -1.82 -27.73
N LYS A 84 6.16 -1.73 -26.41
CA LYS A 84 7.06 -2.54 -25.61
C LYS A 84 6.31 -3.18 -24.44
N ALA A 85 6.38 -4.50 -24.33
CA ALA A 85 5.88 -5.23 -23.18
C ALA A 85 6.89 -5.14 -22.03
N LEU A 86 6.40 -4.85 -20.84
CA LEU A 86 7.16 -4.78 -19.60
C LEU A 86 6.48 -5.63 -18.55
N SER A 87 7.24 -6.40 -17.79
CA SER A 87 6.73 -7.08 -16.60
C SER A 87 6.48 -6.08 -15.47
N ILE A 88 5.58 -6.42 -14.56
CA ILE A 88 5.34 -5.57 -13.38
C ILE A 88 6.60 -5.41 -12.50
N PRO A 89 7.43 -6.45 -12.28
CA PRO A 89 8.72 -6.26 -11.62
C PRO A 89 9.63 -5.22 -12.30
N GLN A 90 9.70 -5.21 -13.65
CA GLN A 90 10.45 -4.18 -14.38
C GLN A 90 9.91 -2.77 -14.13
N CYS A 91 8.58 -2.60 -14.12
CA CYS A 91 7.96 -1.32 -13.81
C CYS A 91 8.27 -0.87 -12.36
N ALA A 92 8.21 -1.79 -11.41
CA ALA A 92 8.57 -1.51 -10.02
C ALA A 92 10.07 -1.19 -9.86
N ALA A 93 10.94 -1.90 -10.60
CA ALA A 93 12.38 -1.64 -10.63
C ALA A 93 12.70 -0.22 -11.10
N MET A 94 11.99 0.28 -12.11
CA MET A 94 12.14 1.67 -12.57
C MET A 94 11.83 2.68 -11.48
N MET A 95 10.79 2.41 -10.65
CA MET A 95 10.44 3.25 -9.50
C MET A 95 11.52 3.17 -8.43
N LEU A 96 11.94 1.97 -8.04
CA LEU A 96 13.00 1.75 -7.05
C LEU A 96 14.31 2.41 -7.47
N PHE A 97 14.70 2.27 -8.73
CA PHE A 97 15.87 2.93 -9.28
C PHE A 97 15.75 4.47 -9.20
N LYS A 98 14.59 5.03 -9.55
CA LYS A 98 14.38 6.48 -9.40
C LYS A 98 14.46 6.93 -7.95
N MET A 99 13.93 6.17 -7.03
CA MET A 99 14.03 6.46 -5.59
C MET A 99 15.50 6.40 -5.13
N SER A 100 16.27 5.42 -5.57
CA SER A 100 17.70 5.33 -5.23
C SER A 100 18.50 6.52 -5.75
N GLN A 101 18.16 7.04 -6.94
CA GLN A 101 18.76 8.27 -7.48
C GLN A 101 18.42 9.49 -6.62
N ILE A 102 17.16 9.67 -6.23
CA ILE A 102 16.73 10.76 -5.36
C ILE A 102 17.47 10.72 -4.02
N CYS A 103 17.61 9.53 -3.45
CA CYS A 103 18.37 9.33 -2.22
C CYS A 103 19.87 9.66 -2.39
N ALA A 104 20.48 9.24 -3.51
CA ALA A 104 21.86 9.55 -3.81
C ALA A 104 22.09 11.06 -3.97
N ASP A 105 21.21 11.75 -4.71
CA ASP A 105 21.26 13.20 -4.90
C ASP A 105 21.15 13.93 -3.56
N SER A 106 20.26 13.48 -2.67
CA SER A 106 20.08 14.03 -1.32
C SER A 106 21.26 13.73 -0.40
N ASN A 107 22.03 12.66 -0.68
CA ASN A 107 23.17 12.19 0.10
C ASN A 107 24.53 12.52 -0.57
N LYS A 108 24.66 13.70 -1.14
CA LYS A 108 25.90 14.21 -1.77
C LYS A 108 26.48 13.27 -2.84
N GLY A 109 25.64 12.57 -3.57
CA GLY A 109 26.02 11.64 -4.62
C GLY A 109 26.42 10.22 -4.14
N ALA A 110 26.31 9.94 -2.84
CA ALA A 110 26.59 8.61 -2.33
C ALA A 110 25.52 7.62 -2.77
N SER A 111 25.91 6.58 -3.53
CA SER A 111 24.98 5.57 -4.02
C SER A 111 24.44 4.72 -2.88
N ILE A 112 23.17 4.34 -3.02
CA ILE A 112 22.51 3.38 -2.13
C ILE A 112 22.50 2.02 -2.82
N ALA A 113 23.10 1.04 -2.18
CA ALA A 113 23.20 -0.32 -2.71
C ALA A 113 22.30 -1.31 -1.96
N GLU A 114 22.01 -1.05 -0.69
CA GLU A 114 21.31 -1.96 0.21
C GLU A 114 19.99 -1.33 0.67
N VAL A 115 18.91 -2.13 0.67
CA VAL A 115 17.56 -1.67 1.02
C VAL A 115 16.82 -2.71 1.85
N VAL A 116 15.87 -2.25 2.67
CA VAL A 116 14.77 -3.05 3.20
C VAL A 116 13.50 -2.56 2.51
N VAL A 117 12.72 -3.49 1.95
CA VAL A 117 11.49 -3.15 1.23
C VAL A 117 10.30 -3.71 1.98
N SER A 118 9.29 -2.86 2.19
CA SER A 118 8.04 -3.32 2.80
C SER A 118 7.12 -3.95 1.77
N VAL A 119 6.40 -4.98 2.23
CA VAL A 119 5.37 -5.67 1.46
C VAL A 119 4.14 -5.88 2.34
N PRO A 120 2.94 -5.94 1.76
CA PRO A 120 1.75 -6.30 2.52
C PRO A 120 1.89 -7.68 3.17
N ALA A 121 1.30 -7.86 4.36
CA ALA A 121 1.37 -9.12 5.09
C ALA A 121 0.80 -10.31 4.29
N TRP A 122 -0.18 -10.06 3.42
CA TRP A 122 -0.80 -11.10 2.56
C TRP A 122 -0.02 -11.45 1.28
N PHE A 123 1.14 -10.85 1.02
CA PHE A 123 1.91 -11.22 -0.17
C PHE A 123 2.26 -12.70 -0.14
N THR A 124 1.88 -13.41 -1.20
CA THR A 124 2.27 -14.80 -1.44
C THR A 124 3.76 -14.88 -1.74
N ASN A 125 4.31 -16.10 -1.75
CA ASN A 125 5.71 -16.32 -2.12
C ASN A 125 6.02 -15.79 -3.54
N SER A 126 5.14 -16.01 -4.51
CA SER A 126 5.30 -15.49 -5.88
C SER A 126 5.39 -13.96 -5.91
N GLN A 127 4.55 -13.27 -5.14
CA GLN A 127 4.58 -11.81 -5.03
C GLN A 127 5.85 -11.29 -4.34
N ARG A 128 6.34 -12.01 -3.34
CA ARG A 128 7.60 -11.68 -2.63
C ARG A 128 8.81 -11.87 -3.55
N LEU A 129 8.88 -12.98 -4.28
CA LEU A 129 9.94 -13.22 -5.27
C LEU A 129 9.93 -12.15 -6.35
N ALA A 130 8.78 -11.82 -6.93
CA ALA A 130 8.65 -10.75 -7.91
C ALA A 130 9.11 -9.36 -7.38
N MET A 131 8.98 -9.09 -6.09
CA MET A 131 9.52 -7.87 -5.48
C MET A 131 11.04 -7.95 -5.32
N LEU A 132 11.61 -9.11 -5.00
CA LEU A 132 13.07 -9.31 -4.99
C LEU A 132 13.65 -9.13 -6.40
N ASP A 133 13.02 -9.72 -7.42
CA ASP A 133 13.41 -9.52 -8.83
C ASP A 133 13.38 -8.03 -9.21
N ALA A 134 12.39 -7.27 -8.73
CA ALA A 134 12.35 -5.83 -8.97
C ALA A 134 13.52 -5.09 -8.31
N CYS A 135 13.95 -5.50 -7.12
CA CYS A 135 15.14 -4.94 -6.48
C CYS A 135 16.41 -5.27 -7.27
N ASP A 136 16.58 -6.52 -7.70
CA ASP A 136 17.74 -6.96 -8.47
C ASP A 136 17.84 -6.24 -9.83
N VAL A 137 16.72 -6.10 -10.55
CA VAL A 137 16.65 -5.32 -11.80
C VAL A 137 16.99 -3.84 -11.57
N ALA A 138 16.63 -3.29 -10.41
CA ALA A 138 16.98 -1.92 -10.03
C ALA A 138 18.45 -1.76 -9.59
N GLY A 139 19.21 -2.86 -9.47
CA GLY A 139 20.59 -2.85 -8.97
C GLY A 139 20.69 -2.65 -7.46
N LEU A 140 19.64 -3.02 -6.71
CA LEU A 140 19.54 -2.86 -5.27
C LEU A 140 19.57 -4.22 -4.57
N ARG A 141 20.45 -4.39 -3.59
CA ARG A 141 20.48 -5.56 -2.73
C ARG A 141 19.38 -5.44 -1.66
N CYS A 142 18.34 -6.24 -1.77
CA CYS A 142 17.32 -6.32 -0.73
C CYS A 142 17.82 -7.15 0.45
N LEU A 143 18.06 -6.50 1.60
CA LEU A 143 18.51 -7.17 2.82
C LEU A 143 17.36 -7.96 3.47
N ARG A 144 16.14 -7.46 3.38
CA ARG A 144 14.94 -8.07 3.94
C ARG A 144 13.69 -7.53 3.27
N LEU A 145 12.71 -8.41 3.02
CA LEU A 145 11.32 -8.02 2.85
C LEU A 145 10.65 -8.02 4.22
N MET A 146 10.00 -6.92 4.57
CA MET A 146 9.34 -6.72 5.87
C MET A 146 7.86 -6.43 5.67
N HIS A 147 6.99 -6.87 6.58
CA HIS A 147 5.58 -6.48 6.47
C HIS A 147 5.39 -4.98 6.73
N ASP A 148 4.50 -4.32 5.97
CA ASP A 148 4.16 -2.90 6.15
C ASP A 148 3.80 -2.62 7.62
N THR A 149 2.97 -3.48 8.24
CA THR A 149 2.54 -3.36 9.64
C THR A 149 3.67 -3.57 10.64
N THR A 150 4.61 -4.48 10.36
CA THR A 150 5.79 -4.70 11.22
C THR A 150 6.76 -3.52 11.14
N ALA A 151 6.92 -2.92 9.96
CA ALA A 151 7.73 -1.70 9.80
C ALA A 151 7.15 -0.54 10.62
N THR A 152 5.84 -0.31 10.54
CA THR A 152 5.13 0.67 11.38
C THR A 152 5.32 0.38 12.87
N ALA A 153 5.18 -0.88 13.28
CA ALA A 153 5.37 -1.29 14.65
C ALA A 153 6.81 -1.08 15.14
N LEU A 154 7.81 -1.29 14.28
CA LEU A 154 9.21 -1.06 14.62
C LEU A 154 9.50 0.43 14.86
N GLU A 155 9.02 1.33 14.00
CA GLU A 155 9.15 2.76 14.23
C GLU A 155 8.53 3.16 15.56
N TYR A 156 7.30 2.73 15.81
CA TYR A 156 6.62 2.99 17.08
C TYR A 156 7.43 2.48 18.28
N GLY A 157 7.89 1.23 18.23
CA GLY A 157 8.63 0.60 19.30
C GLY A 157 9.95 1.30 19.63
N ILE A 158 10.73 1.66 18.61
CA ILE A 158 12.01 2.37 18.80
C ILE A 158 11.76 3.77 19.36
N TRP A 159 10.79 4.51 18.81
CA TRP A 159 10.45 5.85 19.27
C TRP A 159 9.95 5.87 20.73
N ARG A 160 9.09 4.91 21.10
CA ARG A 160 8.59 4.76 22.47
C ARG A 160 9.70 4.31 23.43
N SER A 161 10.59 3.42 22.99
CA SER A 161 11.76 3.00 23.79
C SER A 161 12.71 4.16 24.07
N ALA A 162 12.94 5.04 23.09
CA ALA A 162 13.76 6.25 23.28
C ALA A 162 13.17 7.21 24.32
N LYS A 163 11.84 7.21 24.46
CA LYS A 163 11.10 7.96 25.51
C LYS A 163 10.97 7.22 26.84
N LYS A 164 11.59 6.04 26.99
CA LYS A 164 11.50 5.17 28.17
C LYS A 164 10.04 4.83 28.54
N ALA A 165 9.19 4.63 27.54
CA ALA A 165 7.77 4.41 27.73
C ALA A 165 7.40 2.94 27.95
N PHE A 166 8.34 2.01 27.78
CA PHE A 166 8.14 0.57 28.04
C PHE A 166 8.77 0.17 29.37
N ASP A 167 8.11 -0.76 30.05
CA ASP A 167 8.57 -1.43 31.25
C ASP A 167 9.23 -2.78 30.87
N GLU A 168 10.14 -3.28 31.70
CA GLU A 168 10.75 -4.61 31.51
C GLU A 168 9.79 -5.75 31.83
N LYS A 169 8.86 -5.51 32.74
CA LYS A 169 7.97 -6.54 33.30
C LYS A 169 6.54 -6.46 32.78
N VAL A 170 6.15 -5.33 32.17
CA VAL A 170 4.78 -5.08 31.71
C VAL A 170 4.75 -5.05 30.20
N THR A 171 4.10 -6.03 29.60
CA THR A 171 3.84 -6.07 28.16
C THR A 171 2.81 -5.01 27.81
N GLN A 172 3.13 -4.13 26.85
CA GLN A 172 2.17 -3.19 26.29
C GLN A 172 1.68 -3.74 24.95
N ARG A 173 0.39 -3.95 24.84
CA ARG A 173 -0.28 -4.42 23.63
C ARG A 173 -0.86 -3.26 22.84
N VAL A 174 -0.50 -3.15 21.58
CA VAL A 174 -0.91 -2.05 20.70
C VAL A 174 -1.56 -2.62 19.45
N LEU A 175 -2.72 -2.06 19.10
CA LEU A 175 -3.38 -2.30 17.83
C LEU A 175 -2.91 -1.25 16.82
N PHE A 176 -2.44 -1.68 15.66
CA PHE A 176 -2.14 -0.82 14.52
C PHE A 176 -3.19 -1.02 13.44
N VAL A 177 -3.70 0.09 12.93
CA VAL A 177 -4.63 0.13 11.82
C VAL A 177 -3.98 0.94 10.70
N ASP A 178 -3.68 0.30 9.59
CA ASP A 178 -3.15 0.94 8.40
C ASP A 178 -4.20 0.90 7.28
N MET A 179 -4.78 2.06 6.96
CA MET A 179 -5.67 2.23 5.83
C MET A 179 -5.00 3.09 4.77
N GLY A 180 -4.42 2.43 3.78
CA GLY A 180 -3.75 3.07 2.66
C GLY A 180 -4.69 3.45 1.52
N TYR A 181 -4.11 3.64 0.34
CA TYR A 181 -4.85 3.96 -0.88
C TYR A 181 -5.68 2.78 -1.41
N SER A 182 -5.13 1.55 -1.39
CA SER A 182 -5.74 0.38 -2.04
C SER A 182 -5.92 -0.83 -1.14
N SER A 183 -5.61 -0.71 0.14
CA SER A 183 -5.70 -1.82 1.09
C SER A 183 -5.84 -1.34 2.52
N TYR A 184 -6.38 -2.21 3.35
CA TYR A 184 -6.59 -2.03 4.77
C TYR A 184 -5.96 -3.18 5.54
N GLN A 185 -5.12 -2.88 6.52
CA GLN A 185 -4.38 -3.84 7.32
C GLN A 185 -4.53 -3.52 8.80
N VAL A 186 -4.55 -4.58 9.61
CA VAL A 186 -4.61 -4.49 11.05
C VAL A 186 -3.56 -5.43 11.64
N SER A 187 -2.85 -5.00 12.68
CA SER A 187 -1.95 -5.87 13.43
C SER A 187 -2.00 -5.58 14.92
N ILE A 188 -1.83 -6.62 15.73
CA ILE A 188 -1.71 -6.54 17.18
C ILE A 188 -0.29 -6.92 17.56
N VAL A 189 0.37 -6.04 18.29
CA VAL A 189 1.78 -6.16 18.62
C VAL A 189 2.00 -5.98 20.11
N ASP A 190 2.74 -6.90 20.71
CA ASP A 190 3.20 -6.84 22.09
C ASP A 190 4.59 -6.21 22.15
N TYR A 191 4.78 -5.30 23.09
CA TYR A 191 6.03 -4.61 23.35
C TYR A 191 6.53 -4.85 24.76
N VAL A 192 7.81 -5.15 24.86
CA VAL A 192 8.64 -5.01 26.05
C VAL A 192 9.92 -4.26 25.65
N ILE A 193 10.76 -3.87 26.61
CA ILE A 193 12.01 -3.17 26.31
C ILE A 193 12.85 -3.97 25.32
N GLY A 194 13.20 -3.34 24.18
CA GLY A 194 14.09 -3.94 23.18
C GLY A 194 13.48 -5.05 22.32
N LYS A 195 12.15 -5.28 22.42
CA LYS A 195 11.50 -6.38 21.72
C LYS A 195 10.08 -6.03 21.29
N LEU A 196 9.70 -6.44 20.10
CA LEU A 196 8.31 -6.49 19.64
C LEU A 196 7.94 -7.91 19.17
N VAL A 197 6.69 -8.28 19.39
CA VAL A 197 6.12 -9.54 18.93
C VAL A 197 4.80 -9.26 18.25
N VAL A 198 4.71 -9.52 16.95
CA VAL A 198 3.45 -9.43 16.21
C VAL A 198 2.60 -10.65 16.58
N LYS A 199 1.50 -10.42 17.27
CA LYS A 199 0.59 -11.47 17.75
C LYS A 199 -0.39 -11.93 16.67
N ALA A 200 -0.89 -10.98 15.89
CA ALA A 200 -1.84 -11.25 14.81
C ALA A 200 -1.76 -10.18 13.74
N THR A 201 -2.09 -10.57 12.51
CA THR A 201 -2.30 -9.68 11.38
C THR A 201 -3.57 -10.08 10.65
N ALA A 202 -4.34 -9.08 10.21
CA ALA A 202 -5.52 -9.27 9.38
C ALA A 202 -5.62 -8.14 8.35
N TRP A 203 -6.40 -8.35 7.29
CA TRP A 203 -6.48 -7.39 6.21
C TRP A 203 -7.79 -7.48 5.41
N ASP A 204 -8.07 -6.40 4.69
CA ASP A 204 -8.95 -6.40 3.52
C ASP A 204 -8.13 -5.87 2.33
N ARG A 205 -7.91 -6.72 1.33
CA ARG A 205 -7.06 -6.40 0.16
C ARG A 205 -7.69 -5.38 -0.77
N THR A 206 -9.00 -5.19 -0.69
CA THR A 206 -9.80 -4.40 -1.63
C THR A 206 -10.53 -3.25 -0.95
N LEU A 207 -10.06 -2.81 0.23
CA LEU A 207 -10.59 -1.68 0.97
C LEU A 207 -9.49 -0.65 1.20
N GLY A 208 -9.64 0.54 0.63
CA GLY A 208 -8.70 1.66 0.79
C GLY A 208 -9.30 2.96 0.32
N GLY A 209 -8.51 4.02 0.34
CA GLY A 209 -8.96 5.37 -0.01
C GLY A 209 -9.53 5.48 -1.42
N ARG A 210 -9.01 4.70 -2.38
CA ARG A 210 -9.50 4.66 -3.77
C ARG A 210 -10.92 4.10 -3.91
N ASP A 211 -11.32 3.21 -2.99
CA ASP A 211 -12.66 2.61 -3.04
C ASP A 211 -13.72 3.66 -2.73
N PHE A 212 -13.40 4.58 -1.83
CA PHE A 212 -14.24 5.76 -1.58
C PHE A 212 -14.29 6.69 -2.80
N ASP A 213 -13.15 6.91 -3.47
CA ASP A 213 -13.11 7.72 -4.68
C ASP A 213 -13.96 7.12 -5.80
N GLU A 214 -13.93 5.80 -5.98
CA GLU A 214 -14.74 5.12 -7.00
C GLU A 214 -16.23 5.21 -6.73
N VAL A 215 -16.66 5.08 -5.48
CA VAL A 215 -18.08 5.22 -5.11
C VAL A 215 -18.57 6.64 -5.38
N ILE A 216 -17.79 7.65 -5.01
CA ILE A 216 -18.11 9.06 -5.29
C ILE A 216 -18.13 9.32 -6.80
N ALA A 217 -17.11 8.83 -7.53
CA ALA A 217 -17.02 8.99 -8.97
C ALA A 217 -18.20 8.35 -9.71
N ALA A 218 -18.62 7.15 -9.27
CA ALA A 218 -19.79 6.47 -9.81
C ALA A 218 -21.09 7.25 -9.56
N TRP A 219 -21.24 7.84 -8.37
CA TRP A 219 -22.37 8.71 -8.07
C TRP A 219 -22.38 9.96 -8.97
N ILE A 220 -21.25 10.67 -9.10
CA ILE A 220 -21.15 11.84 -9.98
C ILE A 220 -21.48 11.46 -11.43
N ALA A 221 -20.98 10.30 -11.90
CA ALA A 221 -21.25 9.80 -13.24
C ALA A 221 -22.75 9.51 -13.45
N GLY A 222 -23.42 8.94 -12.46
CA GLY A 222 -24.87 8.71 -12.47
C GLY A 222 -25.67 10.00 -12.61
N GLU A 223 -25.34 11.02 -11.83
CA GLU A 223 -25.96 12.34 -11.91
C GLU A 223 -25.71 13.03 -13.26
N PHE A 224 -24.47 12.93 -13.76
CA PHE A 224 -24.14 13.44 -15.10
C PHE A 224 -24.92 12.72 -16.19
N LYS A 225 -25.00 11.40 -16.14
CA LYS A 225 -25.74 10.56 -17.08
C LYS A 225 -27.23 10.86 -17.07
N ALA A 226 -27.82 11.08 -15.89
CA ALA A 226 -29.21 11.47 -15.77
C ALA A 226 -29.51 12.78 -16.48
N LYS A 227 -28.59 13.76 -16.39
CA LYS A 227 -28.73 15.09 -16.97
C LYS A 227 -28.41 15.13 -18.47
N HIS A 228 -27.32 14.48 -18.90
CA HIS A 228 -26.74 14.62 -20.23
C HIS A 228 -26.88 13.40 -21.13
N LYS A 229 -27.45 12.30 -20.63
CA LYS A 229 -27.71 11.04 -21.38
C LYS A 229 -26.49 10.35 -21.96
N CYS A 230 -25.29 10.66 -21.49
CA CYS A 230 -24.03 9.99 -21.83
C CYS A 230 -23.26 9.60 -20.55
N ASP A 231 -22.51 8.51 -20.61
CA ASP A 231 -21.83 7.93 -19.45
C ASP A 231 -20.33 8.27 -19.47
N PRO A 232 -19.84 9.12 -18.55
CA PRO A 232 -18.44 9.50 -18.51
C PRO A 232 -17.52 8.35 -18.03
N MET A 233 -18.06 7.30 -17.42
CA MET A 233 -17.26 6.14 -17.00
C MET A 233 -16.75 5.29 -18.17
N GLU A 234 -17.40 5.37 -19.34
CA GLU A 234 -16.98 4.68 -20.57
C GLU A 234 -15.77 5.33 -21.23
N ASN A 235 -15.51 6.61 -20.94
CA ASN A 235 -14.36 7.33 -21.48
C ASN A 235 -13.20 7.37 -20.48
N PRO A 236 -12.04 6.77 -20.78
CA PRO A 236 -10.91 6.71 -19.86
C PRO A 236 -10.46 8.07 -19.32
N LYS A 237 -10.45 9.12 -20.13
CA LYS A 237 -10.04 10.47 -19.70
C LYS A 237 -11.08 11.11 -18.78
N ALA A 238 -12.37 10.94 -19.10
CA ALA A 238 -13.46 11.44 -18.26
C ALA A 238 -13.48 10.69 -16.92
N ARG A 239 -13.32 9.37 -16.94
CA ARG A 239 -13.20 8.55 -15.72
C ARG A 239 -12.05 8.98 -14.83
N MET A 240 -10.86 9.22 -15.39
CA MET A 240 -9.72 9.74 -14.60
C MET A 240 -10.03 11.10 -13.98
N LYS A 241 -10.69 12.00 -14.74
CA LYS A 241 -11.11 13.30 -14.23
C LYS A 241 -12.12 13.18 -13.08
N LEU A 242 -13.05 12.24 -13.19
CA LEU A 242 -14.01 11.93 -12.11
C LEU A 242 -13.31 11.42 -10.86
N LEU A 243 -12.37 10.48 -10.99
CA LEU A 243 -11.61 9.94 -9.86
C LEU A 243 -10.78 11.03 -9.15
N ASP A 244 -10.08 11.87 -9.90
CA ASP A 244 -9.33 13.02 -9.35
C ASP A 244 -10.27 13.99 -8.60
N THR A 245 -11.46 14.21 -9.14
CA THR A 245 -12.46 15.12 -8.54
C THR A 245 -13.09 14.50 -7.29
N ALA A 246 -13.38 13.19 -7.34
CA ALA A 246 -13.88 12.42 -6.21
C ALA A 246 -12.88 12.41 -5.04
N GLU A 247 -11.60 12.21 -5.33
CA GLU A 247 -10.54 12.27 -4.33
C GLU A 247 -10.47 13.64 -3.65
N LYS A 248 -10.60 14.74 -4.41
CA LYS A 248 -10.64 16.10 -3.87
C LYS A 248 -11.86 16.30 -2.97
N ALA A 249 -13.04 15.86 -3.41
CA ALA A 249 -14.27 15.96 -2.63
C ALA A 249 -14.18 15.17 -1.32
N LYS A 250 -13.66 13.92 -1.37
CA LYS A 250 -13.38 13.10 -0.19
C LYS A 250 -12.43 13.83 0.79
N LYS A 251 -11.33 14.38 0.29
CA LYS A 251 -10.36 15.13 1.10
C LYS A 251 -10.98 16.38 1.73
N THR A 252 -11.87 17.06 1.02
CA THR A 252 -12.60 18.24 1.54
C THR A 252 -13.54 17.86 2.68
N LEU A 253 -14.24 16.73 2.58
CA LEU A 253 -15.19 16.24 3.60
C LEU A 253 -14.52 15.50 4.77
N SER A 254 -13.23 15.16 4.65
CA SER A 254 -12.52 14.39 5.70
C SER A 254 -12.31 15.15 7.02
N PRO A 255 -12.02 16.46 7.06
CA PRO A 255 -11.88 17.21 8.31
C PRO A 255 -13.22 17.39 9.04
N HIS A 256 -13.16 17.44 10.38
CA HIS A 256 -14.31 17.76 11.21
C HIS A 256 -14.91 19.14 10.87
N GLY A 257 -16.24 19.22 10.87
CA GLY A 257 -16.98 20.47 10.72
C GLY A 257 -17.24 20.90 9.28
N VAL A 258 -16.79 20.13 8.29
CA VAL A 258 -17.11 20.38 6.87
C VAL A 258 -18.38 19.60 6.51
N GLY A 259 -19.44 20.30 6.19
CA GLY A 259 -20.75 19.72 5.88
C GLY A 259 -20.98 19.43 4.40
N GLU A 260 -20.25 20.08 3.49
CA GLU A 260 -20.43 19.93 2.05
C GLU A 260 -19.13 20.16 1.25
N ALA A 261 -19.05 19.54 0.08
CA ALA A 261 -18.01 19.77 -0.92
C ALA A 261 -18.65 20.18 -2.26
N ASN A 262 -18.20 21.29 -2.83
CA ASN A 262 -18.60 21.70 -4.16
C ASN A 262 -17.75 20.97 -5.19
N ILE A 263 -18.40 20.23 -6.06
CA ILE A 263 -17.77 19.46 -7.14
C ILE A 263 -17.98 20.23 -8.45
N TYR A 264 -16.87 20.48 -9.14
CA TYR A 264 -16.88 21.08 -10.46
C TYR A 264 -15.94 20.31 -11.40
N CYS A 265 -16.48 19.86 -12.53
CA CYS A 265 -15.76 19.17 -13.59
C CYS A 265 -15.91 19.96 -14.88
N GLU A 266 -14.87 20.74 -15.24
CA GLU A 266 -14.82 21.45 -16.53
C GLU A 266 -14.66 20.46 -17.67
N CYS A 267 -15.41 20.61 -18.77
CA CYS A 267 -15.32 19.77 -19.97
C CYS A 267 -15.21 18.28 -19.64
N LEU A 268 -16.13 17.76 -18.82
CA LEU A 268 -16.06 16.37 -18.36
C LEU A 268 -16.18 15.39 -19.52
N MET A 269 -17.16 15.59 -20.40
CA MET A 269 -17.39 14.79 -21.61
C MET A 269 -18.19 15.63 -22.62
N ASN A 270 -17.86 15.51 -23.92
CA ASN A 270 -18.52 16.23 -25.02
C ASN A 270 -18.57 17.76 -24.78
N ASP A 271 -17.46 18.32 -24.27
CA ASP A 271 -17.31 19.74 -23.89
C ASP A 271 -18.38 20.25 -22.91
N LEU A 272 -18.98 19.33 -22.13
CA LEU A 272 -19.99 19.67 -21.13
C LEU A 272 -19.34 19.79 -19.74
N ASP A 273 -19.62 20.90 -19.09
CA ASP A 273 -19.27 21.12 -17.69
C ASP A 273 -20.29 20.47 -16.78
N PHE A 274 -19.85 20.05 -15.60
CA PHE A 274 -20.73 19.52 -14.60
C PHE A 274 -20.40 20.07 -13.22
N SER A 275 -21.44 20.48 -12.50
CA SER A 275 -21.35 20.97 -11.13
C SER A 275 -22.42 20.33 -10.28
N ILE A 276 -22.02 19.85 -9.09
CA ILE A 276 -22.92 19.27 -8.08
C ILE A 276 -22.33 19.45 -6.68
N LYS A 277 -23.19 19.45 -5.67
CA LYS A 277 -22.80 19.45 -4.26
C LYS A 277 -22.85 18.04 -3.70
N LEU A 278 -21.81 17.65 -2.98
CA LEU A 278 -21.78 16.45 -2.17
C LEU A 278 -21.86 16.86 -0.69
N THR A 279 -23.00 16.56 -0.05
CA THR A 279 -23.15 16.78 1.39
C THR A 279 -22.46 15.67 2.18
N LEU A 280 -22.12 15.94 3.45
CA LEU A 280 -21.52 14.93 4.33
C LEU A 280 -22.46 13.72 4.50
N ASP A 281 -23.76 13.95 4.70
CA ASP A 281 -24.74 12.86 4.84
C ASP A 281 -24.79 11.98 3.60
N LYS A 282 -24.77 12.59 2.40
CA LYS A 282 -24.72 11.82 1.14
C LYS A 282 -23.42 11.07 0.98
N PHE A 283 -22.29 11.67 1.37
CA PHE A 283 -21.00 11.00 1.38
C PHE A 283 -21.01 9.78 2.32
N GLU A 284 -21.48 9.95 3.56
CA GLU A 284 -21.56 8.85 4.53
C GLU A 284 -22.50 7.74 4.04
N GLU A 285 -23.66 8.08 3.45
CA GLU A 285 -24.57 7.11 2.81
C GLU A 285 -23.85 6.29 1.72
N LEU A 286 -23.13 6.97 0.83
CA LEU A 286 -22.44 6.34 -0.29
C LEU A 286 -21.34 5.37 0.17
N ILE A 287 -20.58 5.73 1.22
CA ILE A 287 -19.47 4.93 1.71
C ILE A 287 -19.85 3.90 2.76
N GLN A 288 -21.10 3.87 3.23
CA GLN A 288 -21.54 2.97 4.31
C GLN A 288 -21.18 1.49 4.05
N PRO A 289 -21.38 0.93 2.83
CA PRO A 289 -20.99 -0.46 2.56
C PRO A 289 -19.47 -0.73 2.70
N LEU A 290 -18.64 0.30 2.52
CA LEU A 290 -17.19 0.22 2.73
C LEU A 290 -16.83 0.33 4.21
N LEU A 291 -17.56 1.16 4.96
CA LEU A 291 -17.39 1.31 6.40
C LEU A 291 -17.73 0.00 7.15
N ASP A 292 -18.76 -0.71 6.72
CA ASP A 292 -19.16 -2.00 7.31
C ASP A 292 -18.06 -3.06 7.21
N ARG A 293 -17.19 -2.97 6.21
CA ARG A 293 -16.07 -3.89 6.01
C ARG A 293 -14.89 -3.65 6.96
N LEU A 294 -14.80 -2.49 7.62
CA LEU A 294 -13.69 -2.15 8.50
C LEU A 294 -13.60 -3.03 9.73
N VAL A 295 -14.74 -3.49 10.23
CA VAL A 295 -14.83 -4.22 11.49
C VAL A 295 -14.23 -5.63 11.39
N ALA A 296 -14.49 -6.33 10.31
CA ALA A 296 -14.10 -7.73 10.16
C ALA A 296 -12.58 -8.01 10.28
N PRO A 297 -11.65 -7.22 9.72
CA PRO A 297 -10.22 -7.41 9.96
C PRO A 297 -9.81 -7.13 11.40
N VAL A 298 -10.44 -6.15 12.08
CA VAL A 298 -10.20 -5.87 13.50
C VAL A 298 -10.60 -7.07 14.33
N ASP A 299 -11.79 -7.63 14.11
CA ASP A 299 -12.30 -8.79 14.82
C ASP A 299 -11.39 -10.00 14.65
N ARG A 300 -11.00 -10.32 13.41
CA ARG A 300 -10.06 -11.41 13.14
C ARG A 300 -8.72 -11.24 13.86
N ALA A 301 -8.19 -10.01 13.92
CA ALA A 301 -6.92 -9.76 14.62
C ALA A 301 -7.07 -9.92 16.15
N LEU A 302 -8.17 -9.42 16.73
CA LEU A 302 -8.48 -9.57 18.15
C LEU A 302 -8.66 -11.05 18.52
N GLU A 303 -9.44 -11.80 17.76
CA GLU A 303 -9.67 -13.23 17.94
C GLU A 303 -8.36 -14.03 17.82
N ALA A 304 -7.61 -13.85 16.75
CA ALA A 304 -6.36 -14.59 16.50
C ALA A 304 -5.28 -14.30 17.55
N SER A 305 -5.29 -13.12 18.19
CA SER A 305 -4.36 -12.76 19.26
C SER A 305 -4.90 -13.08 20.66
N GLY A 306 -6.17 -13.48 20.79
CA GLY A 306 -6.84 -13.66 22.08
C GLY A 306 -6.92 -12.36 22.89
N THR A 307 -7.12 -11.20 22.23
CA THR A 307 -7.06 -9.89 22.88
C THR A 307 -8.45 -9.31 23.08
N ASP A 308 -8.79 -8.92 24.30
CA ASP A 308 -9.94 -8.03 24.55
C ASP A 308 -9.55 -6.59 24.18
N PRO A 309 -10.40 -5.82 23.51
CA PRO A 309 -10.14 -4.40 23.25
C PRO A 309 -9.73 -3.59 24.48
N LYS A 310 -10.19 -3.96 25.67
CA LYS A 310 -9.85 -3.29 26.94
C LYS A 310 -8.39 -3.50 27.37
N ASP A 311 -7.74 -4.55 26.87
CA ASP A 311 -6.34 -4.85 27.17
C ASP A 311 -5.36 -4.11 26.26
N LEU A 312 -5.88 -3.36 25.29
CA LEU A 312 -5.07 -2.56 24.39
C LEU A 312 -4.57 -1.29 25.11
N ALA A 313 -3.26 -1.14 25.21
CA ALA A 313 -2.64 0.06 25.75
C ALA A 313 -2.82 1.28 24.82
N ALA A 314 -2.94 1.04 23.50
CA ALA A 314 -3.22 2.06 22.49
C ALA A 314 -3.74 1.43 21.20
N THR A 315 -4.47 2.24 20.43
CA THR A 315 -4.79 1.98 19.03
C THR A 315 -4.20 3.08 18.17
N GLU A 316 -3.17 2.75 17.39
CA GLU A 316 -2.51 3.68 16.46
C GLU A 316 -3.10 3.52 15.07
N ILE A 317 -3.41 4.64 14.43
CA ILE A 317 -3.91 4.66 13.05
C ILE A 317 -2.92 5.34 12.12
N CYS A 318 -2.68 4.73 10.97
CA CYS A 318 -1.81 5.24 9.90
C CYS A 318 -2.44 5.02 8.52
N GLY A 319 -1.73 5.49 7.49
CA GLY A 319 -2.24 5.49 6.12
C GLY A 319 -3.23 6.62 5.83
N GLY A 320 -3.23 7.13 4.60
CA GLY A 320 -4.03 8.29 4.19
C GLY A 320 -5.55 8.08 4.27
N GLY A 321 -6.03 6.85 4.08
CA GLY A 321 -7.45 6.48 4.16
C GLY A 321 -8.03 6.64 5.57
N SER A 322 -7.21 6.49 6.61
CA SER A 322 -7.62 6.66 8.01
C SER A 322 -7.98 8.10 8.39
N ARG A 323 -7.69 9.07 7.51
CA ARG A 323 -8.03 10.50 7.74
C ARG A 323 -9.52 10.77 7.64
N VAL A 324 -10.30 9.90 6.98
CA VAL A 324 -11.76 10.03 6.86
C VAL A 324 -12.40 9.89 8.26
N ALA A 325 -13.18 10.89 8.67
CA ALA A 325 -13.77 10.94 10.01
C ALA A 325 -14.68 9.73 10.32
N SER A 326 -15.47 9.28 9.34
CA SER A 326 -16.38 8.14 9.48
C SER A 326 -15.63 6.82 9.70
N VAL A 327 -14.42 6.65 9.12
CA VAL A 327 -13.53 5.51 9.39
C VAL A 327 -13.13 5.49 10.86
N LYS A 328 -12.72 6.64 11.40
CA LYS A 328 -12.34 6.76 12.83
C LYS A 328 -13.51 6.46 13.76
N LYS A 329 -14.70 6.98 13.45
CA LYS A 329 -15.93 6.72 14.23
C LYS A 329 -16.23 5.23 14.33
N VAL A 330 -16.20 4.50 13.20
CA VAL A 330 -16.49 3.07 13.16
C VAL A 330 -15.45 2.28 13.97
N LEU A 331 -14.17 2.57 13.80
CA LEU A 331 -13.10 1.90 14.54
C LEU A 331 -13.20 2.15 16.04
N ALA A 332 -13.43 3.40 16.45
CA ALA A 332 -13.58 3.76 17.85
C ALA A 332 -14.80 3.07 18.50
N ALA A 333 -15.93 3.07 17.82
CA ALA A 333 -17.14 2.39 18.27
C ALA A 333 -16.90 0.88 18.45
N ARG A 334 -16.24 0.22 17.48
CA ARG A 334 -15.93 -1.22 17.59
C ARG A 334 -15.00 -1.53 18.77
N LEU A 335 -14.07 -0.65 19.08
CA LEU A 335 -13.09 -0.84 20.15
C LEU A 335 -13.56 -0.30 21.51
N GLY A 336 -14.76 0.28 21.59
CA GLY A 336 -15.30 0.85 22.84
C GLY A 336 -14.52 2.06 23.33
N LEU A 337 -13.91 2.84 22.42
CA LEU A 337 -13.14 4.03 22.79
C LEU A 337 -14.06 5.23 23.03
N ASP A 338 -13.55 6.22 23.77
CA ASP A 338 -14.30 7.44 24.11
C ASP A 338 -14.54 8.30 22.85
N ALA A 339 -15.78 8.34 22.40
CA ALA A 339 -16.21 9.12 21.25
C ALA A 339 -16.07 10.64 21.46
N SER A 340 -15.96 11.13 22.69
CA SER A 340 -15.76 12.55 23.00
C SER A 340 -14.29 12.96 23.00
N ALA A 341 -13.38 11.99 23.05
CA ALA A 341 -11.95 12.24 23.05
C ALA A 341 -11.44 12.69 21.66
N THR A 342 -10.30 13.38 21.64
CA THR A 342 -9.62 13.77 20.40
C THR A 342 -9.39 12.52 19.51
N ASN A 343 -9.73 12.61 18.23
CA ASN A 343 -9.73 11.49 17.27
C ASN A 343 -10.51 10.26 17.79
N TYR A 344 -11.56 10.46 18.58
CA TYR A 344 -12.36 9.37 19.17
C TYR A 344 -11.53 8.40 20.04
N GLY A 345 -10.46 8.87 20.68
CA GLY A 345 -9.55 8.05 21.48
C GLY A 345 -8.46 7.30 20.68
N LEU A 346 -8.54 7.30 19.35
CA LEU A 346 -7.51 6.75 18.47
C LEU A 346 -6.24 7.61 18.51
N LYS A 347 -5.08 6.97 18.43
CA LYS A 347 -3.78 7.65 18.44
C LYS A 347 -3.27 7.85 17.01
N THR A 348 -2.65 9.01 16.79
CA THR A 348 -2.00 9.39 15.53
C THR A 348 -0.60 9.90 15.81
N THR A 349 0.16 9.14 16.60
CA THR A 349 1.49 9.56 17.07
C THR A 349 2.57 9.36 16.01
N LEU A 350 2.32 8.47 15.07
CA LEU A 350 3.18 8.22 13.92
C LEU A 350 2.83 9.13 12.74
N ASN A 351 3.84 9.44 11.92
CA ASN A 351 3.58 10.07 10.63
C ASN A 351 2.95 9.05 9.68
N ALA A 352 1.68 9.26 9.34
CA ALA A 352 0.89 8.32 8.53
C ALA A 352 1.47 8.04 7.13
N ASP A 353 2.27 8.95 6.59
CA ASP A 353 2.83 8.85 5.24
C ASP A 353 4.27 8.27 5.25
N GLU A 354 4.98 8.29 6.40
CA GLU A 354 6.40 7.96 6.50
C GLU A 354 6.72 6.78 7.43
N CYS A 355 5.79 6.37 8.29
CA CYS A 355 6.06 5.37 9.34
C CYS A 355 6.61 4.06 8.79
N VAL A 356 6.06 3.55 7.68
CA VAL A 356 6.52 2.32 7.04
C VAL A 356 7.96 2.47 6.53
N SER A 357 8.26 3.55 5.82
CA SER A 357 9.60 3.79 5.27
C SER A 357 10.66 4.00 6.37
N LYS A 358 10.29 4.70 7.45
CA LYS A 358 11.16 4.87 8.63
C LYS A 358 11.44 3.55 9.32
N GLY A 359 10.43 2.70 9.51
CA GLY A 359 10.61 1.36 10.07
C GLY A 359 11.54 0.50 9.21
N CYS A 360 11.37 0.54 7.88
CA CYS A 360 12.28 -0.13 6.94
C CYS A 360 13.72 0.41 7.04
N ALA A 361 13.90 1.72 7.15
CA ALA A 361 15.22 2.33 7.30
C ALA A 361 15.89 1.93 8.63
N MET A 362 15.12 1.87 9.73
CA MET A 362 15.60 1.38 11.02
C MET A 362 16.04 -0.09 10.91
N GLN A 363 15.24 -0.93 10.27
CA GLN A 363 15.61 -2.33 10.02
C GLN A 363 16.86 -2.45 9.15
N ALA A 364 17.01 -1.63 8.12
CA ALA A 364 18.20 -1.59 7.29
C ALA A 364 19.45 -1.22 8.11
N ALA A 365 19.34 -0.24 9.02
CA ALA A 365 20.42 0.14 9.93
C ALA A 365 20.80 -1.01 10.89
N MET A 366 19.81 -1.78 11.38
CA MET A 366 20.04 -2.92 12.27
C MET A 366 20.73 -4.08 11.55
N LEU A 367 20.47 -4.28 10.26
CA LEU A 367 21.08 -5.34 9.44
C LEU A 367 22.45 -4.94 8.88
N SER A 368 22.77 -3.66 8.87
CA SER A 368 24.02 -3.15 8.32
C SER A 368 25.16 -3.23 9.34
N PRO A 369 26.32 -3.82 8.99
CA PRO A 369 27.48 -3.85 9.88
C PRO A 369 28.13 -2.46 10.05
N ARG A 370 27.73 -1.48 9.25
CA ARG A 370 28.26 -0.10 9.30
C ARG A 370 27.68 0.73 10.42
N PHE A 371 26.50 0.35 10.96
CA PHE A 371 25.80 1.09 12.00
C PHE A 371 25.89 0.32 13.33
N LYS A 372 26.29 1.02 14.38
CA LYS A 372 26.16 0.52 15.74
C LYS A 372 24.82 0.99 16.30
N VAL A 373 23.80 0.17 16.16
CA VAL A 373 22.47 0.42 16.71
C VAL A 373 22.21 -0.52 17.88
N LYS A 374 21.37 -0.08 18.83
CA LYS A 374 20.92 -0.95 19.90
C LYS A 374 20.12 -2.11 19.30
N GLU A 375 20.42 -3.33 19.73
CA GLU A 375 19.68 -4.51 19.30
C GLU A 375 18.20 -4.36 19.65
N TYR A 376 17.33 -4.69 18.69
CA TYR A 376 15.89 -4.70 18.83
C TYR A 376 15.35 -5.99 18.22
N GLN A 377 14.75 -6.85 19.04
CA GLN A 377 14.26 -8.14 18.59
C GLN A 377 12.87 -7.99 17.94
N ILE A 378 12.70 -8.60 16.78
CA ILE A 378 11.46 -8.55 16.00
C ILE A 378 10.99 -9.97 15.72
N TYR A 379 9.80 -10.30 16.22
CA TYR A 379 9.11 -11.56 15.95
C TYR A 379 7.87 -11.28 15.12
N GLU A 380 7.92 -11.67 13.86
CA GLU A 380 6.79 -11.53 12.94
C GLU A 380 5.79 -12.68 13.09
N ALA A 381 4.51 -12.40 12.87
CA ALA A 381 3.50 -13.44 12.73
C ALA A 381 3.62 -14.09 11.35
N THR A 382 3.38 -15.40 11.29
CA THR A 382 3.19 -16.12 10.04
C THR A 382 1.73 -15.97 9.60
N PRO A 383 1.42 -15.23 8.54
CA PRO A 383 0.05 -14.89 8.18
C PRO A 383 -0.72 -16.04 7.51
N PHE A 384 -0.04 -17.09 7.11
CA PHE A 384 -0.63 -18.26 6.46
C PHE A 384 -0.35 -19.51 7.26
N GLY A 385 -1.39 -20.34 7.46
CA GLY A 385 -1.23 -21.67 8.05
C GLY A 385 -0.48 -22.62 7.13
N VAL A 386 0.32 -23.51 7.69
CA VAL A 386 1.03 -24.57 6.96
C VAL A 386 0.53 -25.92 7.51
N SER A 387 0.00 -26.75 6.61
CA SER A 387 -0.36 -28.14 6.93
C SER A 387 0.67 -29.07 6.29
N LEU A 388 1.21 -29.97 7.06
CA LEU A 388 2.10 -31.02 6.60
C LEU A 388 1.35 -32.36 6.70
N SER A 389 1.35 -33.12 5.64
CA SER A 389 0.83 -34.50 5.63
C SER A 389 1.87 -35.41 4.99
N TRP A 390 1.98 -36.63 5.52
CA TRP A 390 2.85 -37.67 4.97
C TRP A 390 2.16 -39.02 5.08
N ASP A 391 2.39 -39.88 4.12
CA ASP A 391 1.93 -41.26 4.17
C ASP A 391 2.90 -42.08 5.02
N GLN A 392 2.43 -42.60 6.14
CA GLN A 392 3.18 -43.64 6.86
C GLN A 392 2.97 -44.94 6.09
N GLY A 393 4.03 -45.46 5.46
CA GLY A 393 3.98 -46.80 4.85
C GLY A 393 3.48 -47.83 5.85
N ALA A 394 2.78 -48.86 5.38
CA ALA A 394 2.09 -49.89 6.20
C ALA A 394 2.95 -50.55 7.27
N ALA A 395 4.27 -50.45 7.24
CA ALA A 395 5.22 -50.98 8.22
C ALA A 395 5.39 -50.07 9.48
N ALA A 396 5.04 -48.76 9.41
CA ALA A 396 5.20 -47.83 10.50
C ALA A 396 3.98 -47.74 11.45
N ALA A 397 2.86 -48.35 11.07
CA ALA A 397 1.62 -48.31 11.86
C ALA A 397 1.60 -49.23 13.10
N ALA A 398 2.69 -49.99 13.32
CA ALA A 398 2.76 -51.00 14.38
C ALA A 398 3.61 -50.63 15.59
N ALA A 399 4.22 -49.46 15.68
CA ALA A 399 5.00 -49.08 16.85
C ALA A 399 4.23 -48.02 17.68
N PRO A 400 3.81 -48.31 18.90
CA PRO A 400 3.28 -47.26 19.77
C PRO A 400 4.40 -46.26 20.10
N MET A 401 4.13 -44.98 19.96
CA MET A 401 5.01 -43.95 20.47
C MET A 401 5.04 -44.00 21.96
N ASP A 402 6.18 -44.42 22.51
CA ASP A 402 6.44 -44.36 23.94
C ASP A 402 6.61 -42.90 24.37
N THR A 403 5.64 -42.38 25.08
CA THR A 403 5.62 -40.99 25.59
C THR A 403 6.19 -40.88 26.97
N SER A 404 6.97 -41.87 27.46
CA SER A 404 7.70 -41.76 28.71
C SER A 404 9.05 -41.07 28.50
N ALA A 405 9.07 -39.75 28.33
CA ALA A 405 10.26 -38.96 28.61
C ALA A 405 10.31 -38.72 30.11
N ASP A 406 11.09 -39.56 30.75
CA ASP A 406 11.50 -39.48 32.15
C ASP A 406 12.21 -38.14 32.40
N GLY A 407 11.71 -37.41 33.40
CA GLY A 407 12.38 -36.24 33.95
C GLY A 407 13.56 -36.67 34.78
N GLY A 408 14.75 -36.59 34.21
CA GLY A 408 16.00 -36.70 34.96
C GLY A 408 16.47 -35.29 35.37
N ASP A 409 16.24 -34.98 36.66
CA ASP A 409 17.07 -34.03 37.41
C ASP A 409 18.47 -34.60 37.45
N ASP A 410 19.48 -33.81 37.11
CA ASP A 410 20.82 -33.94 37.68
C ASP A 410 21.59 -32.61 37.55
N ASP A 411 21.96 -32.08 38.78
CA ASP A 411 23.01 -31.14 39.21
C ASP A 411 23.43 -29.92 38.36
#